data_8e484d950af0d611ebb4c6d402b2dd97
#
_entry.id   8e484d950af0d611ebb4c6d402b2dd97
#
_cell.length_a   1.000
_cell.length_b   1.000
_cell.length_c   1.000
_cell.angle_alpha   90.00
_cell.angle_beta   90.00
_cell.angle_gamma   90.00
#
_symmetry.space_group_name_H-M   'P 1'
#
loop_
_entity.id
_entity.type
_entity.pdbx_description
1 polymer ?
#
loop_
_entity_poly.entity_id
_entity_poly.type
_entity_poly.pdbx_seq_one_letter_code
_entity_poly.pdbx_strand_id
1 'polypeptide(L)'
;MGKKLIKVMDTSFRDGFQSVYGARVFVDDFLPALQAAVNAGIRHFEVAGGARFQSPIFYCNENAFETMDKIRAAVGPDINLQSLARGVNVVGLDSQPRDIINLHAKMFKKHGVTTVRNFDALNDVNNLIYSGQCIRDNGLKHEVTITMMELPFGCEGAHDVAFYERVLRNILDAGIPFDSLAFKDASGTSNPRKVYETIKRTREILGEDAHIRFHSHETAGTGLAAYIAALDGGADGVDLSMKPVSGGTAQPDIVSMWHALKGTDYDLGIDVEKILETEEIFKECMKDYFLPPEALAVNPMIIQSPLPGGALTANTQMLRDNNLMDKFPEVVAAMKEVVMKGGFGTSVTPVSQFYFQQAFNNVMFGPWKKIAEGYGKMVLGYFGKTPCEPDSEVVRIASEQLNLQPTTETVVDLNDKDPNKGIAAATKRLQEAGLPVSDENIFISAACKEKGILFLQGKGTIGVRKCTEGEKEEKVESSNGYTVTVNGKKYSVAIEGKKATVNGKLYDVDVKAGIEASTTAASSGEATPV
;
A
#
# COMPACT_ATOMS: atom_id res chain seq x y z
N MET A 1 28.30 -26.15 -9.71
CA MET A 1 27.80 -25.00 -10.49
C MET A 1 27.77 -23.79 -9.54
N GLY A 2 28.07 -22.57 -10.04
CA GLY A 2 27.91 -21.37 -9.20
C GLY A 2 26.44 -21.12 -8.88
N LYS A 3 26.15 -20.44 -7.76
CA LYS A 3 24.78 -20.09 -7.37
C LYS A 3 24.17 -19.09 -8.38
N LYS A 4 22.86 -19.18 -8.62
CA LYS A 4 22.11 -18.21 -9.42
C LYS A 4 22.02 -16.88 -8.62
N LEU A 5 22.54 -15.80 -9.21
CA LEU A 5 22.43 -14.46 -8.64
C LEU A 5 21.00 -13.93 -8.81
N ILE A 6 20.34 -13.59 -7.70
CA ILE A 6 19.00 -13.02 -7.67
C ILE A 6 19.08 -11.50 -7.54
N LYS A 7 18.40 -10.78 -8.42
CA LYS A 7 18.41 -9.31 -8.45
C LYS A 7 17.45 -8.75 -7.40
N VAL A 8 18.00 -8.16 -6.35
CA VAL A 8 17.22 -7.48 -5.31
C VAL A 8 16.82 -6.08 -5.77
N MET A 9 15.56 -5.71 -5.57
CA MET A 9 15.10 -4.33 -5.53
C MET A 9 14.70 -3.99 -4.10
N ASP A 10 15.27 -2.91 -3.55
CA ASP A 10 14.85 -2.39 -2.26
C ASP A 10 13.62 -1.50 -2.42
N THR A 11 12.54 -1.85 -1.74
CA THR A 11 11.26 -1.15 -1.76
C THR A 11 11.03 -0.28 -0.52
N SER A 12 11.97 -0.23 0.41
CA SER A 12 11.85 0.46 1.70
C SER A 12 11.37 1.91 1.55
N PHE A 13 11.94 2.64 0.58
CA PHE A 13 11.75 4.08 0.42
C PHE A 13 10.49 4.46 -0.37
N ARG A 14 9.76 3.50 -0.91
CA ARG A 14 8.45 3.69 -1.55
C ARG A 14 7.37 2.81 -0.92
N ASP A 15 7.37 1.50 -1.19
CA ASP A 15 6.30 0.60 -0.72
C ASP A 15 6.39 0.34 0.78
N GLY A 16 7.59 0.19 1.34
CA GLY A 16 7.83 0.13 2.77
C GLY A 16 7.27 1.36 3.49
N PHE A 17 7.62 2.57 3.03
CA PHE A 17 7.06 3.80 3.59
C PHE A 17 5.54 3.91 3.41
N GLN A 18 5.02 3.50 2.25
CA GLN A 18 3.58 3.50 2.02
C GLN A 18 2.85 2.53 2.95
N SER A 19 3.41 1.36 3.16
CA SER A 19 2.83 0.29 3.98
C SER A 19 2.89 0.58 5.47
N VAL A 20 3.95 1.24 5.94
CA VAL A 20 4.20 1.47 7.37
C VAL A 20 3.76 2.86 7.81
N TYR A 21 4.15 3.91 7.08
CA TYR A 21 3.92 5.32 7.46
C TYR A 21 2.89 6.04 6.60
N GLY A 22 2.16 5.33 5.71
CA GLY A 22 1.27 5.96 4.73
C GLY A 22 2.02 6.88 3.78
N ALA A 23 3.30 6.61 3.54
CA ALA A 23 4.25 7.41 2.76
C ALA A 23 4.48 8.84 3.31
N ARG A 24 4.11 9.14 4.57
CA ARG A 24 4.22 10.46 5.21
C ARG A 24 5.59 10.65 5.86
N VAL A 25 6.65 10.67 5.03
CA VAL A 25 8.05 10.75 5.46
C VAL A 25 8.74 11.86 4.70
N PHE A 26 9.40 12.77 5.41
CA PHE A 26 10.21 13.84 4.83
C PHE A 26 11.42 13.28 4.08
N VAL A 27 11.75 13.90 2.94
CA VAL A 27 12.83 13.38 2.09
C VAL A 27 14.18 13.45 2.79
N ASP A 28 14.48 14.55 3.45
CA ASP A 28 15.79 14.78 4.07
C ASP A 28 16.05 13.83 5.27
N ASP A 29 14.99 13.34 5.92
CA ASP A 29 15.11 12.44 7.07
C ASP A 29 15.63 11.04 6.67
N PHE A 30 15.34 10.53 5.47
CA PHE A 30 15.74 9.18 5.06
C PHE A 30 16.91 9.12 4.06
N LEU A 31 17.35 10.23 3.48
CA LEU A 31 18.46 10.22 2.52
C LEU A 31 19.73 9.56 3.06
N PRO A 32 20.12 9.72 4.35
CA PRO A 32 21.29 9.01 4.89
C PRO A 32 21.15 7.48 4.82
N ALA A 33 19.95 6.94 5.09
CA ALA A 33 19.70 5.51 4.98
C ALA A 33 19.75 5.01 3.53
N LEU A 34 19.19 5.78 2.58
CA LEU A 34 19.26 5.47 1.16
C LEU A 34 20.71 5.45 0.65
N GLN A 35 21.54 6.42 1.05
CA GLN A 35 22.95 6.46 0.70
C GLN A 35 23.73 5.28 1.30
N ALA A 36 23.44 4.91 2.56
CA ALA A 36 24.01 3.74 3.20
C ALA A 36 23.68 2.45 2.43
N ALA A 37 22.43 2.29 1.97
CA ALA A 37 22.00 1.15 1.16
C ALA A 37 22.74 1.07 -0.19
N VAL A 38 22.96 2.21 -0.84
CA VAL A 38 23.80 2.28 -2.06
C VAL A 38 25.22 1.83 -1.76
N ASN A 39 25.82 2.28 -0.62
CA ASN A 39 27.16 1.91 -0.19
C ASN A 39 27.25 0.42 0.19
N ALA A 40 26.15 -0.16 0.70
CA ALA A 40 26.04 -1.60 0.96
C ALA A 40 25.92 -2.46 -0.30
N GLY A 41 25.80 -1.84 -1.48
CA GLY A 41 25.80 -2.53 -2.77
C GLY A 41 24.44 -2.68 -3.43
N ILE A 42 23.36 -2.18 -2.86
CA ILE A 42 22.05 -2.16 -3.53
C ILE A 42 22.10 -1.22 -4.73
N ARG A 43 21.62 -1.69 -5.88
CA ARG A 43 21.67 -0.96 -7.16
C ARG A 43 20.30 -0.67 -7.78
N HIS A 44 19.23 -1.16 -7.17
CA HIS A 44 17.87 -0.99 -7.65
C HIS A 44 16.95 -0.63 -6.48
N PHE A 45 16.30 0.53 -6.55
CA PHE A 45 15.42 1.05 -5.51
C PHE A 45 14.08 1.45 -6.09
N GLU A 46 12.99 1.15 -5.39
CA GLU A 46 11.70 1.73 -5.66
C GLU A 46 11.52 2.97 -4.77
N VAL A 47 11.40 4.17 -5.37
CA VAL A 47 11.49 5.44 -4.64
C VAL A 47 10.35 6.41 -4.92
N ALA A 48 9.58 6.19 -6.00
CA ALA A 48 8.60 7.16 -6.49
C ALA A 48 7.29 6.49 -6.95
N GLY A 49 6.29 7.32 -7.23
CA GLY A 49 4.99 6.89 -7.73
C GLY A 49 4.00 6.47 -6.65
N GLY A 50 2.77 6.21 -7.08
CA GLY A 50 1.69 5.87 -6.15
C GLY A 50 1.51 6.93 -5.06
N ALA A 51 1.27 6.49 -3.83
CA ALA A 51 1.12 7.41 -2.70
C ALA A 51 2.41 8.19 -2.39
N ARG A 52 3.59 7.70 -2.78
CA ARG A 52 4.85 8.41 -2.58
C ARG A 52 5.01 9.65 -3.49
N PHE A 53 4.17 9.80 -4.53
CA PHE A 53 4.04 11.05 -5.26
C PHE A 53 3.06 12.02 -4.57
N GLN A 54 1.92 11.54 -4.10
CA GLN A 54 0.88 12.39 -3.52
C GLN A 54 1.16 12.78 -2.06
N SER A 55 1.76 11.90 -1.26
CA SER A 55 1.99 12.11 0.16
C SER A 55 2.94 13.26 0.49
N PRO A 56 4.05 13.50 -0.22
CA PRO A 56 4.86 14.70 -0.06
C PRO A 56 4.04 15.99 -0.15
N ILE A 57 3.18 16.10 -1.15
CA ILE A 57 2.31 17.25 -1.39
C ILE A 57 1.22 17.36 -0.32
N PHE A 58 0.58 16.24 0.05
CA PHE A 58 -0.61 16.25 0.92
C PHE A 58 -0.28 16.35 2.41
N TYR A 59 0.89 15.85 2.82
CA TYR A 59 1.21 15.63 4.24
C TYR A 59 2.60 16.09 4.66
N CYS A 60 3.53 16.33 3.73
CA CYS A 60 4.87 16.77 4.07
C CYS A 60 5.11 18.25 3.70
N ASN A 61 4.20 18.85 2.95
CA ASN A 61 4.40 20.17 2.34
C ASN A 61 5.70 20.24 1.51
N GLU A 62 6.02 19.13 0.82
CA GLU A 62 7.19 18.97 -0.06
C GLU A 62 6.76 18.77 -1.51
N ASN A 63 7.53 19.36 -2.45
CA ASN A 63 7.32 19.12 -3.89
C ASN A 63 7.80 17.72 -4.26
N ALA A 64 6.90 16.88 -4.78
CA ALA A 64 7.23 15.50 -5.12
C ALA A 64 8.32 15.38 -6.21
N PHE A 65 8.40 16.32 -7.15
CA PHE A 65 9.43 16.35 -8.17
C PHE A 65 10.80 16.74 -7.59
N GLU A 66 10.84 17.77 -6.72
CA GLU A 66 12.07 18.13 -6.00
C GLU A 66 12.55 16.99 -5.09
N THR A 67 11.61 16.24 -4.49
CA THR A 67 11.92 15.03 -3.72
C THR A 67 12.64 14.00 -4.60
N MET A 68 12.15 13.76 -5.82
CA MET A 68 12.82 12.84 -6.77
C MET A 68 14.20 13.35 -7.20
N ASP A 69 14.35 14.64 -7.42
CA ASP A 69 15.65 15.26 -7.77
C ASP A 69 16.67 15.10 -6.63
N LYS A 70 16.26 15.34 -5.38
CA LYS A 70 17.09 15.11 -4.18
C LYS A 70 17.53 13.64 -4.07
N ILE A 71 16.61 12.70 -4.28
CA ILE A 71 16.92 11.27 -4.27
C ILE A 71 17.93 10.94 -5.37
N ARG A 72 17.72 11.40 -6.60
CA ARG A 72 18.66 11.18 -7.71
C ARG A 72 20.04 11.77 -7.42
N ALA A 73 20.10 12.97 -6.89
CA ALA A 73 21.36 13.61 -6.50
C ALA A 73 22.10 12.82 -5.40
N ALA A 74 21.35 12.25 -4.44
CA ALA A 74 21.93 11.50 -3.33
C ALA A 74 22.54 10.14 -3.74
N VAL A 75 21.96 9.46 -4.76
CA VAL A 75 22.38 8.11 -5.15
C VAL A 75 23.29 8.09 -6.39
N GLY A 76 23.37 9.18 -7.14
CA GLY A 76 24.16 9.27 -8.38
C GLY A 76 23.45 8.68 -9.62
N PRO A 77 24.07 8.80 -10.83
CA PRO A 77 23.42 8.49 -12.10
C PRO A 77 23.25 6.98 -12.37
N ASP A 78 24.10 6.13 -11.79
CA ASP A 78 24.20 4.70 -12.13
C ASP A 78 23.20 3.81 -11.40
N ILE A 79 22.47 4.37 -10.44
CA ILE A 79 21.47 3.63 -9.65
C ILE A 79 20.15 3.56 -10.41
N ASN A 80 19.58 2.36 -10.49
CA ASN A 80 18.23 2.18 -11.04
C ASN A 80 17.19 2.67 -10.04
N LEU A 81 16.52 3.77 -10.36
CA LEU A 81 15.40 4.31 -9.58
C LEU A 81 14.09 3.94 -10.27
N GLN A 82 13.29 3.16 -9.59
CA GLN A 82 11.99 2.68 -10.07
C GLN A 82 10.85 3.48 -9.47
N SER A 83 9.87 3.79 -10.33
CA SER A 83 8.59 4.36 -9.94
C SER A 83 7.47 3.34 -10.13
N LEU A 84 6.39 3.49 -9.36
CA LEU A 84 5.15 2.75 -9.54
C LEU A 84 4.13 3.58 -10.31
N ALA A 85 3.56 3.02 -11.39
CA ALA A 85 2.40 3.55 -12.10
C ALA A 85 1.25 2.55 -12.07
N ARG A 86 0.02 3.06 -12.04
CA ARG A 86 -1.22 2.29 -11.97
C ARG A 86 -1.96 2.36 -13.32
N GLY A 87 -1.30 1.95 -14.40
CA GLY A 87 -1.86 2.04 -15.75
C GLY A 87 -2.40 3.44 -16.05
N VAL A 88 -3.65 3.50 -16.47
CA VAL A 88 -4.36 4.74 -16.77
C VAL A 88 -4.60 5.65 -15.55
N ASN A 89 -4.44 5.16 -14.33
CA ASN A 89 -4.56 5.97 -13.11
C ASN A 89 -3.25 6.69 -12.72
N VAL A 90 -2.16 6.39 -13.39
CA VAL A 90 -0.79 6.89 -13.12
C VAL A 90 -0.45 6.84 -11.62
N VAL A 91 -0.45 7.94 -10.89
CA VAL A 91 -0.16 7.97 -9.44
C VAL A 91 -1.41 8.05 -8.57
N GLY A 92 -2.58 8.32 -9.16
CA GLY A 92 -3.83 8.64 -8.45
C GLY A 92 -4.75 7.45 -8.19
N LEU A 93 -5.91 7.77 -7.60
CA LEU A 93 -7.05 6.84 -7.46
C LEU A 93 -8.01 6.94 -8.65
N ASP A 94 -7.98 8.07 -9.38
CA ASP A 94 -8.82 8.34 -10.53
C ASP A 94 -8.01 8.14 -11.82
N SER A 95 -8.67 7.71 -12.88
CA SER A 95 -8.08 7.51 -14.20
C SER A 95 -7.83 8.83 -14.93
N GLN A 96 -6.85 8.84 -15.84
CA GLN A 96 -6.37 10.04 -16.52
C GLN A 96 -6.51 9.90 -18.06
N PRO A 97 -6.65 11.01 -18.78
CA PRO A 97 -6.60 11.04 -20.24
C PRO A 97 -5.17 10.85 -20.77
N ARG A 98 -5.06 10.58 -22.07
CA ARG A 98 -3.81 10.28 -22.77
C ARG A 98 -2.73 11.35 -22.55
N ASP A 99 -3.08 12.62 -22.60
CA ASP A 99 -2.14 13.72 -22.44
C ASP A 99 -1.45 13.74 -21.07
N ILE A 100 -2.20 13.46 -19.99
CA ILE A 100 -1.68 13.37 -18.61
C ILE A 100 -0.86 12.07 -18.43
N ILE A 101 -1.28 10.95 -19.04
CA ILE A 101 -0.51 9.69 -18.99
C ILE A 101 0.87 9.90 -19.65
N ASN A 102 0.92 10.56 -20.80
CA ASN A 102 2.21 10.88 -21.45
C ASN A 102 3.03 11.88 -20.63
N LEU A 103 2.39 12.92 -20.09
CA LEU A 103 3.07 13.90 -19.23
C LEU A 103 3.67 13.24 -17.99
N HIS A 104 3.01 12.24 -17.40
CA HIS A 104 3.56 11.44 -16.30
C HIS A 104 4.90 10.82 -16.68
N ALA A 105 4.96 10.07 -17.77
CA ALA A 105 6.20 9.41 -18.21
C ALA A 105 7.33 10.44 -18.49
N LYS A 106 7.00 11.54 -19.17
CA LYS A 106 7.92 12.64 -19.45
C LYS A 106 8.50 13.25 -18.18
N MET A 107 7.64 13.57 -17.19
CA MET A 107 8.08 14.23 -15.95
C MET A 107 8.88 13.28 -15.07
N PHE A 108 8.48 12.03 -14.93
CA PHE A 108 9.23 11.05 -14.15
C PHE A 108 10.62 10.79 -14.73
N LYS A 109 10.74 10.73 -16.07
CA LYS A 109 12.06 10.67 -16.73
C LYS A 109 12.89 11.90 -16.43
N LYS A 110 12.32 13.09 -16.56
CA LYS A 110 12.99 14.37 -16.29
C LYS A 110 13.57 14.41 -14.86
N HIS A 111 12.83 13.90 -13.90
CA HIS A 111 13.19 13.91 -12.47
C HIS A 111 13.90 12.62 -12.00
N GLY A 112 14.63 11.96 -12.92
CA GLY A 112 15.62 10.96 -12.59
C GLY A 112 15.13 9.52 -12.43
N VAL A 113 13.85 9.22 -12.67
CA VAL A 113 13.36 7.85 -12.76
C VAL A 113 13.96 7.15 -13.99
N THR A 114 14.31 5.88 -13.84
CA THR A 114 14.90 5.06 -14.92
C THR A 114 13.99 3.91 -15.34
N THR A 115 13.18 3.38 -14.41
CA THR A 115 12.26 2.26 -14.65
C THR A 115 10.88 2.59 -14.12
N VAL A 116 9.83 2.23 -14.83
CA VAL A 116 8.45 2.32 -14.35
C VAL A 116 7.84 0.93 -14.27
N ARG A 117 7.43 0.53 -13.06
CA ARG A 117 6.53 -0.60 -12.81
C ARG A 117 5.12 -0.14 -13.12
N ASN A 118 4.46 -0.78 -14.07
CA ASN A 118 3.15 -0.37 -14.56
C ASN A 118 2.16 -1.52 -14.46
N PHE A 119 1.10 -1.36 -13.66
CA PHE A 119 0.06 -2.37 -13.44
C PHE A 119 -1.34 -1.82 -13.62
N ASP A 120 -2.29 -2.71 -13.86
CA ASP A 120 -3.71 -2.41 -13.72
C ASP A 120 -4.34 -3.29 -12.64
N ALA A 121 -5.18 -2.70 -11.78
CA ALA A 121 -5.78 -3.40 -10.64
C ALA A 121 -6.85 -4.43 -11.07
N LEU A 122 -7.41 -4.28 -12.25
CA LEU A 122 -8.37 -5.23 -12.84
C LEU A 122 -7.69 -6.28 -13.72
N ASN A 123 -6.38 -6.14 -13.97
CA ASN A 123 -5.65 -6.88 -15.01
C ASN A 123 -6.28 -6.71 -16.41
N ASP A 124 -6.94 -5.56 -16.64
CA ASP A 124 -7.42 -5.18 -17.98
C ASP A 124 -6.25 -4.64 -18.81
N VAL A 125 -5.82 -5.43 -19.78
CA VAL A 125 -4.67 -5.11 -20.63
C VAL A 125 -4.86 -3.81 -21.40
N ASN A 126 -6.10 -3.44 -21.74
CA ASN A 126 -6.40 -2.18 -22.42
C ASN A 126 -5.92 -0.94 -21.63
N ASN A 127 -5.88 -1.03 -20.30
CA ASN A 127 -5.39 0.03 -19.43
C ASN A 127 -3.85 0.16 -19.42
N LEU A 128 -3.13 -0.83 -19.98
CA LEU A 128 -1.67 -0.86 -20.04
C LEU A 128 -1.10 -0.50 -21.41
N ILE A 129 -1.89 -0.59 -22.48
CA ILE A 129 -1.40 -0.38 -23.86
C ILE A 129 -0.79 1.01 -23.99
N TYR A 130 -1.57 2.06 -23.78
CA TYR A 130 -1.13 3.43 -23.99
C TYR A 130 -0.09 3.86 -22.95
N SER A 131 -0.27 3.50 -21.69
CA SER A 131 0.69 3.84 -20.62
C SER A 131 2.04 3.16 -20.82
N GLY A 132 2.05 1.89 -21.25
CA GLY A 132 3.27 1.16 -21.59
C GLY A 132 4.02 1.80 -22.77
N GLN A 133 3.30 2.22 -23.81
CA GLN A 133 3.90 2.93 -24.95
C GLN A 133 4.51 4.27 -24.51
N CYS A 134 3.81 5.07 -23.70
CA CYS A 134 4.33 6.35 -23.18
C CYS A 134 5.61 6.17 -22.37
N ILE A 135 5.69 5.11 -21.54
CA ILE A 135 6.89 4.80 -20.77
C ILE A 135 8.09 4.57 -21.69
N ARG A 136 7.92 3.77 -22.74
CA ARG A 136 8.98 3.47 -23.71
C ARG A 136 9.37 4.68 -24.55
N ASP A 137 8.38 5.43 -25.06
CA ASP A 137 8.61 6.61 -25.92
C ASP A 137 9.38 7.72 -25.21
N ASN A 138 9.20 7.83 -23.88
CA ASN A 138 9.97 8.77 -23.06
C ASN A 138 11.32 8.22 -22.56
N GLY A 139 11.77 7.06 -23.08
CA GLY A 139 13.10 6.48 -22.78
C GLY A 139 13.24 5.93 -21.37
N LEU A 140 12.14 5.47 -20.77
CA LEU A 140 12.10 4.72 -19.53
C LEU A 140 12.09 3.22 -19.80
N LYS A 141 12.64 2.42 -18.88
CA LYS A 141 12.42 0.97 -18.87
C LYS A 141 11.02 0.69 -18.36
N HIS A 142 10.34 -0.27 -19.00
CA HIS A 142 9.00 -0.68 -18.63
C HIS A 142 9.02 -2.05 -17.95
N GLU A 143 8.63 -2.11 -16.71
CA GLU A 143 8.30 -3.35 -16.02
C GLU A 143 6.78 -3.53 -16.01
N VAL A 144 6.28 -4.30 -16.99
CA VAL A 144 4.85 -4.63 -17.06
C VAL A 144 4.50 -5.57 -15.92
N THR A 145 3.35 -5.37 -15.29
CA THR A 145 3.05 -6.07 -14.04
C THR A 145 1.66 -6.67 -14.05
N ILE A 146 1.59 -7.97 -13.71
CA ILE A 146 0.36 -8.71 -13.47
C ILE A 146 0.09 -8.69 -11.97
N THR A 147 -1.07 -8.21 -11.56
CA THR A 147 -1.45 -8.17 -10.15
C THR A 147 -2.03 -9.50 -9.70
N MET A 148 -1.62 -9.95 -8.51
CA MET A 148 -2.00 -11.23 -7.92
C MET A 148 -2.70 -11.05 -6.58
N MET A 149 -3.55 -12.01 -6.23
CA MET A 149 -4.08 -12.19 -4.87
C MET A 149 -4.64 -13.61 -4.71
N GLU A 150 -4.92 -14.04 -3.49
CA GLU A 150 -5.80 -15.17 -3.25
C GLU A 150 -7.26 -14.70 -3.27
N LEU A 151 -8.17 -15.54 -3.76
CA LEU A 151 -9.59 -15.29 -3.62
C LEU A 151 -10.05 -15.62 -2.19
N PRO A 152 -11.06 -14.91 -1.66
CA PRO A 152 -11.70 -15.29 -0.41
C PRO A 152 -12.17 -16.75 -0.44
N PHE A 153 -12.14 -17.43 0.70
CA PHE A 153 -12.46 -18.85 0.80
C PHE A 153 -13.79 -19.21 0.13
N GLY A 154 -13.76 -20.25 -0.74
CA GLY A 154 -14.92 -20.74 -1.47
C GLY A 154 -15.29 -19.89 -2.70
N CYS A 155 -14.44 -18.95 -3.12
CA CYS A 155 -14.59 -18.21 -4.37
C CYS A 155 -13.69 -18.82 -5.45
N GLU A 156 -14.16 -18.81 -6.68
CA GLU A 156 -13.48 -19.37 -7.87
C GLU A 156 -13.76 -18.45 -9.09
N GLY A 157 -13.02 -18.66 -10.19
CA GLY A 157 -13.26 -18.01 -11.49
C GLY A 157 -12.19 -16.99 -11.90
N ALA A 158 -11.35 -16.54 -10.98
CA ALA A 158 -10.22 -15.66 -11.27
C ALA A 158 -9.03 -15.99 -10.37
N HIS A 159 -7.87 -15.36 -10.64
CA HIS A 159 -6.67 -15.42 -9.82
C HIS A 159 -6.07 -16.82 -9.62
N ASP A 160 -6.34 -17.76 -10.53
CA ASP A 160 -5.63 -19.03 -10.68
C ASP A 160 -4.49 -18.92 -11.72
N VAL A 161 -3.71 -19.98 -11.87
CA VAL A 161 -2.59 -20.04 -12.83
C VAL A 161 -3.06 -19.79 -14.27
N ALA A 162 -4.20 -20.36 -14.65
CA ALA A 162 -4.75 -20.21 -15.99
C ALA A 162 -5.22 -18.76 -16.25
N PHE A 163 -5.77 -18.08 -15.23
CA PHE A 163 -6.10 -16.66 -15.31
C PHE A 163 -4.87 -15.81 -15.57
N TYR A 164 -3.78 -16.01 -14.82
CA TYR A 164 -2.54 -15.25 -15.01
C TYR A 164 -1.86 -15.54 -16.34
N GLU A 165 -1.92 -16.79 -16.82
CA GLU A 165 -1.47 -17.13 -18.18
C GLU A 165 -2.26 -16.37 -19.24
N ARG A 166 -3.59 -16.28 -19.13
CA ARG A 166 -4.42 -15.50 -20.06
C ARG A 166 -4.04 -14.01 -20.05
N VAL A 167 -3.84 -13.42 -18.86
CA VAL A 167 -3.41 -12.02 -18.75
C VAL A 167 -2.06 -11.81 -19.43
N LEU A 168 -1.09 -12.70 -19.19
CA LEU A 168 0.22 -12.64 -19.85
C LEU A 168 0.08 -12.71 -21.38
N ARG A 169 -0.69 -13.67 -21.90
CA ARG A 169 -0.92 -13.78 -23.35
C ARG A 169 -1.58 -12.54 -23.91
N ASN A 170 -2.57 -11.98 -23.24
CA ASN A 170 -3.21 -10.73 -23.67
C ASN A 170 -2.19 -9.55 -23.72
N ILE A 171 -1.23 -9.47 -22.78
CA ILE A 171 -0.15 -8.48 -22.81
C ILE A 171 0.73 -8.67 -24.05
N LEU A 172 1.10 -9.92 -24.36
CA LEU A 172 1.91 -10.25 -25.53
C LEU A 172 1.15 -9.98 -26.84
N ASP A 173 -0.10 -10.40 -26.93
CA ASP A 173 -0.95 -10.23 -28.11
C ASP A 173 -1.27 -8.75 -28.39
N ALA A 174 -1.39 -7.93 -27.32
CA ALA A 174 -1.54 -6.48 -27.44
C ALA A 174 -0.26 -5.76 -27.88
N GLY A 175 0.88 -6.45 -27.95
CA GLY A 175 2.16 -5.89 -28.36
C GLY A 175 2.71 -4.84 -27.40
N ILE A 176 2.37 -4.92 -26.11
CA ILE A 176 2.86 -3.96 -25.11
C ILE A 176 4.38 -4.14 -24.96
N PRO A 177 5.18 -3.08 -25.23
CA PRO A 177 6.63 -3.20 -25.08
C PRO A 177 7.02 -3.20 -23.61
N PHE A 178 7.87 -4.14 -23.20
CA PHE A 178 8.41 -4.19 -21.83
C PHE A 178 9.85 -4.73 -21.79
N ASP A 179 10.58 -4.37 -20.74
CA ASP A 179 11.94 -4.84 -20.46
C ASP A 179 11.98 -5.94 -19.41
N SER A 180 10.95 -6.01 -18.56
CA SER A 180 10.79 -7.02 -17.52
C SER A 180 9.31 -7.21 -17.19
N LEU A 181 8.99 -8.39 -16.64
CA LEU A 181 7.66 -8.72 -16.13
C LEU A 181 7.73 -8.87 -14.62
N ALA A 182 6.75 -8.30 -13.90
CA ALA A 182 6.59 -8.55 -12.48
C ALA A 182 5.23 -9.18 -12.16
N PHE A 183 5.22 -10.07 -11.17
CA PHE A 183 4.00 -10.49 -10.48
C PHE A 183 3.93 -9.77 -9.14
N LYS A 184 2.81 -9.08 -8.89
CA LYS A 184 2.64 -8.23 -7.70
C LYS A 184 1.44 -8.67 -6.87
N ASP A 185 1.73 -9.28 -5.72
CA ASP A 185 0.76 -9.58 -4.67
C ASP A 185 0.86 -8.55 -3.55
N ALA A 186 0.12 -7.46 -3.66
CA ALA A 186 0.16 -6.37 -2.70
C ALA A 186 -0.53 -6.70 -1.36
N SER A 187 -1.33 -7.75 -1.31
CA SER A 187 -1.99 -8.25 -0.10
C SER A 187 -1.17 -9.31 0.64
N GLY A 188 -0.20 -9.94 -0.03
CA GLY A 188 0.58 -11.03 0.53
C GLY A 188 -0.22 -12.31 0.75
N THR A 189 -1.26 -12.54 -0.05
CA THR A 189 -2.23 -13.63 0.15
C THR A 189 -2.04 -14.82 -0.78
N SER A 190 -1.35 -14.65 -1.91
CA SER A 190 -1.14 -15.74 -2.87
C SER A 190 -0.37 -16.89 -2.24
N ASN A 191 -0.95 -18.09 -2.29
CA ASN A 191 -0.28 -19.25 -1.71
C ASN A 191 0.98 -19.63 -2.50
N PRO A 192 2.03 -20.18 -1.84
CA PRO A 192 3.32 -20.44 -2.47
C PRO A 192 3.23 -21.40 -3.67
N ARG A 193 2.34 -22.40 -3.64
CA ARG A 193 2.16 -23.34 -4.76
C ARG A 193 1.66 -22.64 -6.02
N LYS A 194 0.67 -21.76 -5.90
CA LYS A 194 0.16 -20.96 -7.01
C LYS A 194 1.24 -20.02 -7.57
N VAL A 195 2.03 -19.41 -6.69
CA VAL A 195 3.16 -18.55 -7.11
C VAL A 195 4.17 -19.35 -7.93
N TYR A 196 4.62 -20.51 -7.41
CA TYR A 196 5.54 -21.40 -8.12
C TYR A 196 5.01 -21.75 -9.53
N GLU A 197 3.78 -22.26 -9.60
CA GLU A 197 3.20 -22.71 -10.86
C GLU A 197 3.02 -21.56 -11.87
N THR A 198 2.60 -20.38 -11.40
CA THR A 198 2.44 -19.20 -12.23
C THR A 198 3.77 -18.72 -12.81
N ILE A 199 4.80 -18.59 -11.97
CA ILE A 199 6.13 -18.17 -12.40
C ILE A 199 6.75 -19.20 -13.35
N LYS A 200 6.66 -20.49 -13.04
CA LYS A 200 7.13 -21.58 -13.90
C LYS A 200 6.45 -21.54 -15.27
N ARG A 201 5.13 -21.39 -15.29
CA ARG A 201 4.37 -21.29 -16.54
C ARG A 201 4.75 -20.07 -17.35
N THR A 202 4.99 -18.95 -16.67
CA THR A 202 5.48 -17.71 -17.30
C THR A 202 6.86 -17.89 -17.92
N ARG A 203 7.78 -18.58 -17.22
CA ARG A 203 9.13 -18.90 -17.73
C ARG A 203 9.06 -19.74 -18.99
N GLU A 204 8.18 -20.77 -19.01
CA GLU A 204 7.95 -21.60 -20.21
C GLU A 204 7.46 -20.78 -21.42
N ILE A 205 6.67 -19.73 -21.19
CA ILE A 205 6.14 -18.86 -22.27
C ILE A 205 7.16 -17.85 -22.74
N LEU A 206 7.86 -17.18 -21.82
CA LEU A 206 8.77 -16.07 -22.15
C LEU A 206 10.20 -16.52 -22.49
N GLY A 207 10.59 -17.75 -22.12
CA GLY A 207 11.97 -18.24 -22.28
C GLY A 207 12.94 -17.70 -21.24
N GLU A 208 14.22 -18.11 -21.34
CA GLU A 208 15.24 -17.84 -20.31
C GLU A 208 15.75 -16.41 -20.28
N ASP A 209 15.65 -15.67 -21.40
CA ASP A 209 16.17 -14.30 -21.52
C ASP A 209 15.27 -13.24 -20.85
N ALA A 210 14.02 -13.56 -20.60
CA ALA A 210 13.08 -12.63 -19.97
C ALA A 210 13.36 -12.48 -18.48
N HIS A 211 13.40 -11.25 -17.99
CA HIS A 211 13.54 -10.98 -16.56
C HIS A 211 12.16 -11.04 -15.88
N ILE A 212 11.98 -11.99 -14.98
CA ILE A 212 10.76 -12.17 -14.18
C ILE A 212 11.05 -11.78 -12.73
N ARG A 213 10.23 -10.89 -12.18
CA ARG A 213 10.32 -10.40 -10.80
C ARG A 213 9.09 -10.79 -10.00
N PHE A 214 9.27 -11.07 -8.72
CA PHE A 214 8.17 -11.31 -7.80
C PHE A 214 8.16 -10.28 -6.67
N HIS A 215 6.97 -9.81 -6.33
CA HIS A 215 6.69 -8.87 -5.26
C HIS A 215 5.52 -9.37 -4.41
N SER A 216 5.71 -9.45 -3.11
CA SER A 216 4.65 -9.79 -2.16
C SER A 216 4.91 -9.12 -0.80
N HIS A 217 3.91 -9.15 0.07
CA HIS A 217 3.95 -8.60 1.42
C HIS A 217 3.91 -9.71 2.46
N GLU A 218 4.38 -9.43 3.67
CA GLU A 218 4.30 -10.35 4.82
C GLU A 218 2.96 -10.27 5.57
N THR A 219 1.99 -9.53 5.08
CA THR A 219 0.75 -9.22 5.80
C THR A 219 0.00 -10.48 6.26
N ALA A 220 -0.05 -11.52 5.43
CA ALA A 220 -0.67 -12.80 5.78
C ALA A 220 0.29 -13.80 6.44
N GLY A 221 1.60 -13.50 6.51
CA GLY A 221 2.62 -14.35 7.12
C GLY A 221 3.19 -15.43 6.21
N THR A 222 2.93 -15.37 4.91
CA THR A 222 3.40 -16.37 3.93
C THR A 222 4.33 -15.76 2.87
N GLY A 223 4.69 -14.48 2.99
CA GLY A 223 5.47 -13.76 2.00
C GLY A 223 6.81 -14.42 1.71
N LEU A 224 7.63 -14.69 2.72
CA LEU A 224 8.94 -15.31 2.53
C LEU A 224 8.84 -16.68 1.83
N ALA A 225 7.86 -17.50 2.18
CA ALA A 225 7.61 -18.80 1.51
C ALA A 225 7.19 -18.61 0.05
N ALA A 226 6.39 -17.59 -0.26
CA ALA A 226 5.99 -17.24 -1.62
C ALA A 226 7.20 -16.77 -2.46
N TYR A 227 8.15 -16.02 -1.86
CA TYR A 227 9.39 -15.61 -2.54
C TYR A 227 10.28 -16.81 -2.89
N ILE A 228 10.46 -17.76 -1.97
CA ILE A 228 11.22 -19.00 -2.26
C ILE A 228 10.54 -19.77 -3.40
N ALA A 229 9.22 -19.92 -3.33
CA ALA A 229 8.45 -20.58 -4.38
C ALA A 229 8.56 -19.87 -5.74
N ALA A 230 8.62 -18.52 -5.76
CA ALA A 230 8.85 -17.76 -6.98
C ALA A 230 10.23 -18.02 -7.58
N LEU A 231 11.30 -18.09 -6.75
CA LEU A 231 12.64 -18.43 -7.21
C LEU A 231 12.70 -19.85 -7.78
N ASP A 232 12.08 -20.83 -7.10
CA ASP A 232 12.00 -22.20 -7.56
C ASP A 232 11.19 -22.34 -8.87
N GLY A 233 10.22 -21.45 -9.08
CA GLY A 233 9.48 -21.31 -10.34
C GLY A 233 10.28 -20.65 -11.48
N GLY A 234 11.43 -20.04 -11.19
CA GLY A 234 12.30 -19.44 -12.19
C GLY A 234 12.33 -17.91 -12.18
N ALA A 235 11.91 -17.24 -11.12
CA ALA A 235 12.08 -15.79 -10.98
C ALA A 235 13.57 -15.41 -10.94
N ASP A 236 13.90 -14.20 -11.43
CA ASP A 236 15.26 -13.65 -11.51
C ASP A 236 15.47 -12.52 -10.51
N GLY A 237 14.40 -11.96 -9.99
CA GLY A 237 14.44 -10.85 -9.05
C GLY A 237 13.34 -10.89 -8.01
N VAL A 238 13.63 -10.29 -6.87
CA VAL A 238 12.71 -10.17 -5.73
C VAL A 238 12.74 -8.76 -5.18
N ASP A 239 11.62 -8.36 -4.61
CA ASP A 239 11.43 -7.07 -3.95
C ASP A 239 11.47 -7.26 -2.44
N LEU A 240 12.38 -6.59 -1.78
CA LEU A 240 12.61 -6.74 -0.35
C LEU A 240 12.65 -5.36 0.32
N SER A 241 12.55 -5.34 1.63
CA SER A 241 12.66 -4.11 2.43
C SER A 241 13.65 -4.29 3.58
N MET A 242 14.05 -3.19 4.20
CA MET A 242 14.93 -3.14 5.36
C MET A 242 14.17 -2.64 6.61
N LYS A 243 14.64 -3.04 7.81
CA LYS A 243 14.15 -2.42 9.05
C LYS A 243 14.41 -0.91 9.05
N PRO A 244 13.44 -0.09 9.58
CA PRO A 244 12.25 -0.51 10.35
C PRO A 244 10.99 -0.77 9.53
N VAL A 245 11.04 -0.76 8.19
CA VAL A 245 9.86 -0.86 7.33
C VAL A 245 9.72 -2.20 6.61
N SER A 246 10.37 -3.26 7.09
CA SER A 246 10.24 -4.61 6.57
C SER A 246 9.37 -5.50 7.43
N GLY A 247 8.75 -6.53 6.82
CA GLY A 247 7.83 -7.45 7.48
C GLY A 247 6.44 -6.85 7.73
N GLY A 248 5.56 -7.57 8.40
CA GLY A 248 4.19 -7.11 8.66
C GLY A 248 3.49 -6.68 7.38
N THR A 249 3.03 -5.45 7.30
CA THR A 249 2.34 -4.92 6.12
C THR A 249 3.24 -4.62 4.92
N ALA A 250 4.56 -4.72 5.06
CA ALA A 250 5.53 -4.50 3.99
C ALA A 250 6.13 -5.81 3.45
N GLN A 251 7.15 -5.68 2.61
CA GLN A 251 7.86 -6.80 2.00
C GLN A 251 8.72 -7.54 3.04
N PRO A 252 9.09 -8.81 2.77
CA PRO A 252 10.07 -9.52 3.56
C PRO A 252 11.37 -8.73 3.71
N ASP A 253 12.01 -8.95 4.83
CA ASP A 253 13.28 -8.33 5.17
C ASP A 253 14.44 -8.94 4.36
N ILE A 254 15.37 -8.09 3.91
CA ILE A 254 16.53 -8.50 3.09
C ILE A 254 17.40 -9.51 3.84
N VAL A 255 17.67 -9.28 5.13
CA VAL A 255 18.51 -10.17 5.96
C VAL A 255 17.80 -11.51 6.20
N SER A 256 16.48 -11.48 6.43
CA SER A 256 15.67 -12.68 6.59
C SER A 256 15.66 -13.53 5.32
N MET A 257 15.52 -12.91 4.14
CA MET A 257 15.57 -13.60 2.86
C MET A 257 16.96 -14.18 2.58
N TRP A 258 18.03 -13.40 2.82
CA TRP A 258 19.40 -13.88 2.71
C TRP A 258 19.64 -15.12 3.59
N HIS A 259 19.13 -15.10 4.83
CA HIS A 259 19.25 -16.24 5.74
C HIS A 259 18.47 -17.46 5.25
N ALA A 260 17.23 -17.27 4.75
CA ALA A 260 16.38 -18.34 4.22
C ALA A 260 16.98 -19.03 2.99
N LEU A 261 17.82 -18.33 2.22
CA LEU A 261 18.50 -18.88 1.04
C LEU A 261 19.82 -19.60 1.35
N LYS A 262 20.25 -19.68 2.63
CA LYS A 262 21.45 -20.44 2.99
C LYS A 262 21.27 -21.93 2.66
N GLY A 263 22.24 -22.49 1.95
CA GLY A 263 22.21 -23.90 1.54
C GLY A 263 21.43 -24.19 0.25
N THR A 264 20.81 -23.18 -0.36
CA THR A 264 20.14 -23.27 -1.68
C THR A 264 21.11 -22.92 -2.82
N ASP A 265 20.61 -23.05 -4.06
CA ASP A 265 21.34 -22.65 -5.28
C ASP A 265 21.20 -21.17 -5.62
N TYR A 266 20.65 -20.37 -4.71
CA TYR A 266 20.42 -18.93 -4.89
C TYR A 266 21.37 -18.08 -4.06
N ASP A 267 21.69 -16.87 -4.57
CA ASP A 267 22.50 -15.86 -3.88
C ASP A 267 21.93 -14.47 -4.18
N LEU A 268 21.73 -13.65 -3.15
CA LEU A 268 21.29 -12.26 -3.33
C LEU A 268 22.44 -11.32 -3.75
N GLY A 269 23.69 -11.78 -3.68
CA GLY A 269 24.88 -10.98 -4.02
C GLY A 269 25.08 -9.76 -3.12
N ILE A 270 24.63 -9.81 -1.86
CA ILE A 270 24.70 -8.72 -0.90
C ILE A 270 25.75 -8.98 0.18
N ASP A 271 26.30 -7.90 0.70
CA ASP A 271 27.10 -7.89 1.93
C ASP A 271 26.15 -7.70 3.13
N VAL A 272 25.82 -8.80 3.81
CA VAL A 272 24.82 -8.79 4.89
C VAL A 272 25.25 -7.93 6.08
N GLU A 273 26.53 -7.83 6.38
CA GLU A 273 27.03 -7.00 7.48
C GLU A 273 26.77 -5.52 7.19
N LYS A 274 27.05 -5.08 5.96
CA LYS A 274 26.71 -3.71 5.54
C LYS A 274 25.22 -3.45 5.47
N ILE A 275 24.40 -4.45 5.15
CA ILE A 275 22.94 -4.29 5.22
C ILE A 275 22.50 -4.10 6.67
N LEU A 276 23.02 -4.86 7.63
CA LEU A 276 22.72 -4.69 9.06
C LEU A 276 23.12 -3.29 9.55
N GLU A 277 24.31 -2.80 9.16
CA GLU A 277 24.74 -1.42 9.46
C GLU A 277 23.77 -0.39 8.85
N THR A 278 23.34 -0.62 7.62
CA THR A 278 22.35 0.24 6.95
C THR A 278 21.00 0.27 7.69
N GLU A 279 20.53 -0.87 8.19
CA GLU A 279 19.31 -0.94 8.98
C GLU A 279 19.40 -0.15 10.30
N GLU A 280 20.56 -0.15 10.96
CA GLU A 280 20.75 0.67 12.16
C GLU A 280 20.72 2.18 11.82
N ILE A 281 21.35 2.59 10.73
CA ILE A 281 21.25 3.97 10.23
C ILE A 281 19.79 4.31 9.91
N PHE A 282 19.06 3.39 9.26
CA PHE A 282 17.67 3.61 8.88
C PHE A 282 16.74 3.71 10.10
N LYS A 283 16.95 2.87 11.12
CA LYS A 283 16.22 2.98 12.39
C LYS A 283 16.46 4.33 13.06
N GLU A 284 17.71 4.82 13.07
CA GLU A 284 18.04 6.12 13.61
C GLU A 284 17.35 7.26 12.83
N CYS A 285 17.34 7.19 11.49
CA CYS A 285 16.60 8.13 10.64
C CYS A 285 15.10 8.20 10.98
N MET A 286 14.51 7.06 11.34
CA MET A 286 13.06 6.93 11.55
C MET A 286 12.65 6.95 13.04
N LYS A 287 13.56 7.13 13.97
CA LYS A 287 13.31 7.01 15.43
C LYS A 287 12.19 7.91 15.96
N ASP A 288 11.98 9.05 15.33
CA ASP A 288 10.97 10.03 15.74
C ASP A 288 9.61 9.82 15.07
N TYR A 289 9.52 8.91 14.10
CA TYR A 289 8.26 8.62 13.41
C TYR A 289 7.39 7.66 14.21
N PHE A 290 6.10 7.95 14.30
CA PHE A 290 5.14 7.03 14.91
C PHE A 290 5.01 5.77 14.06
N LEU A 291 5.33 4.63 14.64
CA LEU A 291 5.25 3.32 14.02
C LEU A 291 3.95 2.62 14.43
N PRO A 292 2.93 2.53 13.55
CA PRO A 292 1.65 1.91 13.90
C PRO A 292 1.82 0.43 14.24
N PRO A 293 1.24 -0.08 15.35
CA PRO A 293 1.34 -1.49 15.72
C PRO A 293 0.84 -2.44 14.63
N GLU A 294 -0.20 -2.06 13.90
CA GLU A 294 -0.78 -2.85 12.81
C GLU A 294 0.19 -3.01 11.63
N ALA A 295 1.10 -2.06 11.43
CA ALA A 295 2.07 -2.13 10.35
C ALA A 295 3.12 -3.24 10.57
N LEU A 296 3.37 -3.62 11.82
CA LEU A 296 4.33 -4.67 12.17
C LEU A 296 3.68 -6.03 12.38
N ALA A 297 2.35 -6.09 12.43
CA ALA A 297 1.62 -7.30 12.73
C ALA A 297 1.37 -8.14 11.47
N VAL A 298 1.50 -9.45 11.61
CA VAL A 298 0.97 -10.43 10.66
C VAL A 298 -0.49 -10.69 11.00
N ASN A 299 -1.37 -10.67 10.00
CA ASN A 299 -2.80 -10.94 10.16
C ASN A 299 -3.31 -11.97 9.13
N PRO A 300 -3.42 -13.25 9.51
CA PRO A 300 -3.88 -14.31 8.59
C PRO A 300 -5.31 -14.11 8.07
N MET A 301 -6.14 -13.30 8.74
CA MET A 301 -7.49 -12.98 8.25
C MET A 301 -7.49 -12.25 6.91
N ILE A 302 -6.37 -11.61 6.55
CA ILE A 302 -6.18 -10.96 5.24
C ILE A 302 -6.29 -11.96 4.08
N ILE A 303 -6.03 -13.24 4.28
CA ILE A 303 -6.24 -14.28 3.25
C ILE A 303 -7.72 -14.33 2.81
N GLN A 304 -8.64 -14.14 3.74
CA GLN A 304 -10.08 -14.12 3.44
C GLN A 304 -10.60 -12.76 2.97
N SER A 305 -9.89 -11.70 3.33
CA SER A 305 -10.30 -10.33 3.03
C SER A 305 -9.09 -9.54 2.56
N PRO A 306 -8.64 -9.76 1.30
CA PRO A 306 -7.38 -9.23 0.82
C PRO A 306 -7.31 -7.71 0.97
N LEU A 307 -6.35 -7.23 1.76
CA LEU A 307 -6.01 -5.81 1.93
C LEU A 307 -4.51 -5.62 1.74
N PRO A 308 -4.08 -4.75 0.82
CA PRO A 308 -2.68 -4.36 0.73
C PRO A 308 -2.20 -3.74 2.04
N GLY A 309 -0.90 -3.93 2.35
CA GLY A 309 -0.32 -3.42 3.58
C GLY A 309 -0.57 -1.92 3.79
N GLY A 310 -0.35 -1.10 2.75
CA GLY A 310 -0.62 0.34 2.83
C GLY A 310 -2.09 0.69 3.02
N ALA A 311 -3.02 -0.10 2.45
CA ALA A 311 -4.45 0.10 2.66
C ALA A 311 -4.85 -0.30 4.10
N LEU A 312 -4.29 -1.39 4.64
CA LEU A 312 -4.53 -1.80 6.02
C LEU A 312 -4.12 -0.69 6.99
N THR A 313 -2.88 -0.20 6.90
CA THR A 313 -2.37 0.87 7.77
C THR A 313 -3.17 2.17 7.64
N ALA A 314 -3.50 2.59 6.40
CA ALA A 314 -4.26 3.83 6.18
C ALA A 314 -5.70 3.74 6.70
N ASN A 315 -6.38 2.62 6.50
CA ASN A 315 -7.76 2.44 6.89
C ASN A 315 -7.92 2.20 8.41
N THR A 316 -7.03 1.43 9.04
CA THR A 316 -7.03 1.29 10.51
C THR A 316 -6.74 2.62 11.19
N GLN A 317 -5.87 3.44 10.61
CA GLN A 317 -5.61 4.77 11.11
C GLN A 317 -6.84 5.69 10.98
N MET A 318 -7.53 5.64 9.85
CA MET A 318 -8.79 6.41 9.66
C MET A 318 -9.85 5.99 10.68
N LEU A 319 -10.01 4.69 10.91
CA LEU A 319 -10.95 4.19 11.92
C LEU A 319 -10.56 4.64 13.34
N ARG A 320 -9.26 4.63 13.67
CA ARG A 320 -8.76 5.09 14.99
C ARG A 320 -9.01 6.58 15.18
N ASP A 321 -8.70 7.42 14.19
CA ASP A 321 -8.88 8.87 14.24
C ASP A 321 -10.38 9.25 14.41
N ASN A 322 -11.31 8.35 14.03
CA ASN A 322 -12.76 8.55 14.17
C ASN A 322 -13.39 7.71 15.31
N ASN A 323 -12.60 7.06 16.16
CA ASN A 323 -13.07 6.17 17.23
C ASN A 323 -13.97 5.02 16.73
N LEU A 324 -13.65 4.44 15.57
CA LEU A 324 -14.42 3.37 14.92
C LEU A 324 -13.63 2.06 14.79
N MET A 325 -12.55 1.86 15.57
CA MET A 325 -11.73 0.64 15.50
C MET A 325 -12.51 -0.63 15.88
N ASP A 326 -13.54 -0.51 16.70
CA ASP A 326 -14.49 -1.60 17.03
C ASP A 326 -15.23 -2.14 15.79
N LYS A 327 -15.38 -1.33 14.74
CA LYS A 327 -16.01 -1.74 13.47
C LYS A 327 -15.08 -2.48 12.52
N PHE A 328 -13.77 -2.46 12.74
CA PHE A 328 -12.80 -3.07 11.83
C PHE A 328 -13.07 -4.55 11.55
N PRO A 329 -13.34 -5.42 12.55
CA PRO A 329 -13.67 -6.83 12.30
C PRO A 329 -14.92 -7.03 11.43
N GLU A 330 -15.96 -6.22 11.63
CA GLU A 330 -17.19 -6.26 10.82
C GLU A 330 -16.92 -5.85 9.36
N VAL A 331 -16.10 -4.80 9.16
CA VAL A 331 -15.72 -4.34 7.82
C VAL A 331 -14.90 -5.40 7.09
N VAL A 332 -13.92 -6.01 7.76
CA VAL A 332 -13.12 -7.11 7.20
C VAL A 332 -14.01 -8.29 6.80
N ALA A 333 -14.97 -8.66 7.64
CA ALA A 333 -15.92 -9.74 7.33
C ALA A 333 -16.80 -9.41 6.11
N ALA A 334 -17.23 -8.15 5.96
CA ALA A 334 -18.03 -7.71 4.81
C ALA A 334 -17.25 -7.67 3.49
N MET A 335 -15.92 -7.58 3.54
CA MET A 335 -15.09 -7.48 2.33
C MET A 335 -15.21 -8.70 1.42
N LYS A 336 -15.39 -9.91 1.96
CA LYS A 336 -15.58 -11.12 1.15
C LYS A 336 -16.69 -10.94 0.11
N GLU A 337 -17.87 -10.51 0.55
CA GLU A 337 -19.02 -10.30 -0.33
C GLU A 337 -18.75 -9.17 -1.34
N VAL A 338 -18.14 -8.08 -0.88
CA VAL A 338 -17.81 -6.92 -1.73
C VAL A 338 -16.82 -7.30 -2.84
N VAL A 339 -15.78 -8.08 -2.54
CA VAL A 339 -14.82 -8.58 -3.54
C VAL A 339 -15.50 -9.51 -4.55
N MET A 340 -16.30 -10.46 -4.07
CA MET A 340 -17.02 -11.42 -4.91
C MET A 340 -17.99 -10.71 -5.85
N LYS A 341 -18.86 -9.85 -5.32
CA LYS A 341 -19.86 -9.13 -6.11
C LYS A 341 -19.27 -8.04 -7.00
N GLY A 342 -18.04 -7.58 -6.72
CA GLY A 342 -17.31 -6.63 -7.54
C GLY A 342 -16.56 -7.23 -8.74
N GLY A 343 -16.68 -8.55 -8.99
CA GLY A 343 -16.04 -9.22 -10.14
C GLY A 343 -14.57 -9.52 -9.95
N PHE A 344 -14.09 -9.67 -8.71
CA PHE A 344 -12.75 -10.12 -8.36
C PHE A 344 -11.58 -9.25 -8.86
N GLY A 345 -11.76 -7.93 -9.00
CA GLY A 345 -10.63 -7.03 -9.21
C GLY A 345 -9.55 -7.28 -8.14
N THR A 346 -8.29 -7.18 -8.51
CA THR A 346 -7.19 -7.41 -7.54
C THR A 346 -7.26 -6.36 -6.44
N SER A 347 -7.15 -6.80 -5.20
CA SER A 347 -7.07 -5.89 -4.04
C SER A 347 -5.70 -5.20 -3.99
N VAL A 348 -5.52 -4.27 -4.90
CA VAL A 348 -4.42 -3.32 -5.01
C VAL A 348 -5.02 -1.95 -5.32
N THR A 349 -4.32 -0.85 -5.01
CA THR A 349 -4.85 0.50 -5.26
C THR A 349 -5.09 0.74 -6.77
N PRO A 350 -6.27 1.28 -7.20
CA PRO A 350 -7.31 1.89 -6.36
C PRO A 350 -8.38 0.93 -5.84
N VAL A 351 -8.50 -0.27 -6.38
CA VAL A 351 -9.58 -1.23 -6.12
C VAL A 351 -9.69 -1.61 -4.64
N SER A 352 -8.56 -1.78 -3.95
CA SER A 352 -8.55 -2.04 -2.50
C SER A 352 -9.25 -0.95 -1.68
N GLN A 353 -9.14 0.31 -2.08
CA GLN A 353 -9.85 1.42 -1.44
C GLN A 353 -11.35 1.37 -1.74
N PHE A 354 -11.71 1.00 -2.98
CA PHE A 354 -13.12 0.84 -3.38
C PHE A 354 -13.78 -0.27 -2.56
N TYR A 355 -13.10 -1.40 -2.40
CA TYR A 355 -13.59 -2.52 -1.59
C TYR A 355 -13.77 -2.14 -0.13
N PHE A 356 -12.77 -1.51 0.47
CA PHE A 356 -12.86 -1.09 1.86
C PHE A 356 -13.98 -0.07 2.09
N GLN A 357 -14.10 0.94 1.23
CA GLN A 357 -15.15 1.95 1.33
C GLN A 357 -16.54 1.34 1.19
N GLN A 358 -16.72 0.39 0.25
CA GLN A 358 -18.01 -0.29 0.09
C GLN A 358 -18.32 -1.20 1.27
N ALA A 359 -17.35 -1.98 1.78
CA ALA A 359 -17.52 -2.79 2.96
C ALA A 359 -17.87 -1.94 4.19
N PHE A 360 -17.19 -0.82 4.38
CA PHE A 360 -17.49 0.15 5.42
C PHE A 360 -18.91 0.71 5.28
N ASN A 361 -19.34 1.11 4.08
CA ASN A 361 -20.71 1.57 3.85
C ASN A 361 -21.73 0.48 4.17
N ASN A 362 -21.48 -0.78 3.80
CA ASN A 362 -22.35 -1.91 4.10
C ASN A 362 -22.51 -2.14 5.60
N VAL A 363 -21.46 -1.96 6.40
CA VAL A 363 -21.50 -2.07 7.86
C VAL A 363 -22.24 -0.89 8.48
N MET A 364 -21.95 0.34 8.04
CA MET A 364 -22.48 1.55 8.69
C MET A 364 -23.93 1.86 8.30
N PHE A 365 -24.33 1.59 7.06
CA PHE A 365 -25.65 1.97 6.51
C PHE A 365 -26.56 0.78 6.19
N GLY A 366 -26.00 -0.43 6.23
CA GLY A 366 -26.67 -1.68 5.83
C GLY A 366 -26.27 -2.09 4.39
N PRO A 367 -26.34 -3.43 4.09
CA PRO A 367 -25.87 -3.99 2.83
C PRO A 367 -26.46 -3.30 1.62
N TRP A 368 -25.61 -2.79 0.72
CA TRP A 368 -25.90 -2.16 -0.57
C TRP A 368 -26.83 -0.93 -0.54
N LYS A 369 -27.14 -0.40 0.65
CA LYS A 369 -27.96 0.81 0.78
C LYS A 369 -27.25 2.07 0.32
N LYS A 370 -25.92 2.08 0.38
CA LYS A 370 -25.07 3.19 -0.07
C LYS A 370 -23.88 2.68 -0.85
N ILE A 371 -23.87 2.95 -2.15
CA ILE A 371 -22.74 2.61 -3.02
C ILE A 371 -21.61 3.63 -2.86
N ALA A 372 -20.39 3.16 -2.64
CA ALA A 372 -19.19 3.98 -2.71
C ALA A 372 -18.91 4.33 -4.18
N GLU A 373 -18.65 5.61 -4.47
CA GLU A 373 -18.53 6.09 -5.84
C GLU A 373 -17.49 5.31 -6.66
N GLY A 374 -16.29 5.08 -6.11
CA GLY A 374 -15.23 4.33 -6.80
C GLY A 374 -15.63 2.89 -7.09
N TYR A 375 -16.26 2.21 -6.12
CA TYR A 375 -16.75 0.85 -6.30
C TYR A 375 -17.86 0.77 -7.36
N GLY A 376 -18.83 1.69 -7.28
CA GLY A 376 -19.91 1.75 -8.27
C GLY A 376 -19.40 2.01 -9.68
N LYS A 377 -18.49 2.96 -9.86
CA LYS A 377 -17.84 3.21 -11.15
C LYS A 377 -17.05 1.99 -11.65
N MET A 378 -16.39 1.24 -10.76
CA MET A 378 -15.66 0.02 -11.13
C MET A 378 -16.62 -1.05 -11.68
N VAL A 379 -17.69 -1.38 -10.97
CA VAL A 379 -18.66 -2.41 -11.43
C VAL A 379 -19.44 -1.97 -12.66
N LEU A 380 -19.50 -0.67 -12.95
CA LEU A 380 -20.11 -0.10 -14.16
C LEU A 380 -19.14 -0.02 -15.36
N GLY A 381 -17.86 -0.42 -15.21
CA GLY A 381 -16.88 -0.46 -16.29
C GLY A 381 -16.05 0.82 -16.49
N TYR A 382 -16.20 1.85 -15.66
CA TYR A 382 -15.46 3.12 -15.77
C TYR A 382 -13.98 3.04 -15.40
N PHE A 383 -13.53 1.91 -14.87
CA PHE A 383 -12.12 1.59 -14.61
C PHE A 383 -11.58 0.46 -15.49
N GLY A 384 -12.37 -0.03 -16.45
CA GLY A 384 -12.05 -1.15 -17.31
C GLY A 384 -12.82 -2.42 -16.95
N LYS A 385 -12.44 -3.52 -17.60
CA LYS A 385 -13.11 -4.81 -17.44
C LYS A 385 -12.60 -5.55 -16.19
N THR A 386 -13.52 -5.92 -15.31
CA THR A 386 -13.24 -6.78 -14.15
C THR A 386 -12.87 -8.22 -14.56
N PRO A 387 -12.10 -8.96 -13.75
CA PRO A 387 -11.72 -10.35 -14.03
C PRO A 387 -12.91 -11.30 -14.31
N CYS A 388 -13.99 -11.13 -13.56
CA CYS A 388 -15.28 -11.79 -13.77
C CYS A 388 -16.38 -10.74 -13.86
N GLU A 389 -17.54 -11.11 -14.42
CA GLU A 389 -18.70 -10.22 -14.45
C GLU A 389 -19.14 -9.86 -13.03
N PRO A 390 -19.35 -8.58 -12.70
CA PRO A 390 -19.90 -8.17 -11.41
C PRO A 390 -21.32 -8.67 -11.21
N ASP A 391 -21.77 -8.75 -9.97
CA ASP A 391 -23.14 -9.11 -9.61
C ASP A 391 -24.15 -8.15 -10.24
N SER A 392 -25.12 -8.66 -11.00
CA SER A 392 -26.06 -7.87 -11.79
C SER A 392 -26.94 -6.95 -10.93
N GLU A 393 -27.28 -7.37 -9.71
CA GLU A 393 -28.06 -6.54 -8.78
C GLU A 393 -27.21 -5.37 -8.25
N VAL A 394 -25.93 -5.61 -7.95
CA VAL A 394 -25.00 -4.55 -7.54
C VAL A 394 -24.77 -3.56 -8.68
N VAL A 395 -24.63 -4.04 -9.93
CA VAL A 395 -24.54 -3.17 -11.13
C VAL A 395 -25.79 -2.30 -11.27
N ARG A 396 -27.00 -2.89 -11.10
CA ARG A 396 -28.25 -2.13 -11.14
C ARG A 396 -28.31 -1.04 -10.07
N ILE A 397 -28.00 -1.40 -8.81
CA ILE A 397 -28.00 -0.46 -7.68
C ILE A 397 -26.97 0.65 -7.91
N ALA A 398 -25.77 0.32 -8.39
CA ALA A 398 -24.72 1.30 -8.68
C ALA A 398 -25.17 2.28 -9.79
N SER A 399 -25.79 1.76 -10.87
CA SER A 399 -26.31 2.57 -11.96
C SER A 399 -27.37 3.56 -11.47
N GLU A 400 -28.31 3.11 -10.66
CA GLU A 400 -29.37 3.94 -10.11
C GLU A 400 -28.83 5.01 -9.15
N GLN A 401 -27.96 4.63 -8.20
CA GLN A 401 -27.47 5.57 -7.19
C GLN A 401 -26.48 6.61 -7.74
N LEU A 402 -25.66 6.22 -8.72
CA LEU A 402 -24.68 7.13 -9.33
C LEU A 402 -25.25 7.87 -10.55
N ASN A 403 -26.44 7.49 -11.03
CA ASN A 403 -27.03 8.00 -12.27
C ASN A 403 -26.08 7.83 -13.47
N LEU A 404 -25.42 6.66 -13.58
CA LEU A 404 -24.48 6.29 -14.62
C LEU A 404 -24.91 4.99 -15.27
N GLN A 405 -24.74 4.88 -16.60
CA GLN A 405 -25.00 3.62 -17.31
C GLN A 405 -23.73 2.76 -17.35
N PRO A 406 -23.86 1.42 -17.34
CA PRO A 406 -22.73 0.53 -17.61
C PRO A 406 -22.07 0.84 -18.95
N THR A 407 -20.76 0.72 -19.03
CA THR A 407 -19.97 0.99 -20.24
C THR A 407 -18.94 -0.09 -20.50
N THR A 408 -18.63 -0.29 -21.79
CA THR A 408 -17.52 -1.12 -22.27
C THR A 408 -16.49 -0.29 -23.05
N GLU A 409 -16.65 1.03 -23.05
CA GLU A 409 -15.71 1.94 -23.68
C GLU A 409 -14.36 1.91 -22.95
N THR A 410 -13.26 2.06 -23.68
CA THR A 410 -11.94 2.08 -23.06
C THR A 410 -11.79 3.27 -22.08
N VAL A 411 -11.10 3.04 -20.97
CA VAL A 411 -10.98 4.06 -19.91
C VAL A 411 -10.30 5.32 -20.43
N VAL A 412 -9.31 5.20 -21.31
CA VAL A 412 -8.63 6.37 -21.90
C VAL A 412 -9.57 7.18 -22.80
N ASP A 413 -10.44 6.53 -23.59
CA ASP A 413 -11.40 7.22 -24.46
C ASP A 413 -12.49 7.94 -23.64
N LEU A 414 -12.92 7.34 -22.53
CA LEU A 414 -13.84 7.99 -21.59
C LEU A 414 -13.21 9.25 -20.99
N ASN A 415 -11.93 9.16 -20.57
CA ASN A 415 -11.25 10.30 -19.96
C ASN A 415 -10.90 11.40 -20.96
N ASP A 416 -10.55 11.06 -22.20
CA ASP A 416 -10.27 12.05 -23.26
C ASP A 416 -11.51 12.91 -23.60
N LYS A 417 -12.71 12.37 -23.36
CA LYS A 417 -13.99 13.09 -23.55
C LYS A 417 -14.42 13.94 -22.36
N ASP A 418 -13.78 13.73 -21.18
CA ASP A 418 -14.14 14.46 -19.96
C ASP A 418 -13.53 15.87 -19.97
N PRO A 419 -14.33 16.95 -20.08
CA PRO A 419 -13.82 18.32 -20.14
C PRO A 419 -13.14 18.79 -18.82
N ASN A 420 -13.31 18.04 -17.73
CA ASN A 420 -12.71 18.35 -16.42
C ASN A 420 -11.34 17.69 -16.23
N LYS A 421 -10.88 16.88 -17.19
CA LYS A 421 -9.60 16.17 -17.17
C LYS A 421 -8.65 16.70 -18.24
N GLY A 422 -7.40 16.28 -18.18
CA GLY A 422 -6.37 16.63 -19.17
C GLY A 422 -5.59 17.90 -18.87
N ILE A 423 -4.61 18.15 -19.73
CA ILE A 423 -3.73 19.33 -19.64
C ILE A 423 -4.51 20.63 -19.67
N ALA A 424 -5.52 20.74 -20.54
CA ALA A 424 -6.33 21.96 -20.66
C ALA A 424 -7.07 22.31 -19.36
N ALA A 425 -7.75 21.32 -18.76
CA ALA A 425 -8.45 21.50 -17.49
C ALA A 425 -7.48 21.79 -16.32
N ALA A 426 -6.35 21.13 -16.28
CA ALA A 426 -5.32 21.38 -15.26
C ALA A 426 -4.72 22.79 -15.40
N THR A 427 -4.43 23.23 -16.62
CA THR A 427 -3.96 24.58 -16.93
C THR A 427 -4.96 25.66 -16.49
N LYS A 428 -6.24 25.44 -16.82
CA LYS A 428 -7.30 26.37 -16.41
C LYS A 428 -7.36 26.53 -14.88
N ARG A 429 -7.30 25.43 -14.12
CA ARG A 429 -7.27 25.47 -12.64
C ARG A 429 -6.06 26.26 -12.10
N LEU A 430 -4.88 26.11 -12.71
CA LEU A 430 -3.70 26.88 -12.32
C LEU A 430 -3.87 28.37 -12.60
N GLN A 431 -4.37 28.73 -13.78
CA GLN A 431 -4.63 30.13 -14.16
C GLN A 431 -5.68 30.80 -13.25
N GLU A 432 -6.78 30.11 -12.95
CA GLU A 432 -7.81 30.58 -12.02
C GLU A 432 -7.27 30.77 -10.60
N ALA A 433 -6.28 29.97 -10.21
CA ALA A 433 -5.60 30.08 -8.91
C ALA A 433 -4.45 31.10 -8.91
N GLY A 434 -4.13 31.75 -10.04
CA GLY A 434 -3.02 32.71 -10.17
C GLY A 434 -1.64 32.05 -10.07
N LEU A 435 -1.52 30.78 -10.46
CA LEU A 435 -0.30 29.98 -10.33
C LEU A 435 0.46 29.86 -11.68
N PRO A 436 1.80 29.73 -11.64
CA PRO A 436 2.60 29.48 -12.84
C PRO A 436 2.17 28.19 -13.54
N VAL A 437 2.13 28.25 -14.88
CA VAL A 437 1.84 27.11 -15.74
C VAL A 437 3.15 26.50 -16.20
N SER A 438 3.53 25.37 -15.61
CA SER A 438 4.64 24.50 -16.02
C SER A 438 4.17 23.06 -16.16
N ASP A 439 4.94 22.20 -16.81
CA ASP A 439 4.60 20.78 -16.95
C ASP A 439 4.45 20.11 -15.56
N GLU A 440 5.30 20.44 -14.60
CA GLU A 440 5.24 19.95 -13.22
C GLU A 440 3.94 20.40 -12.53
N ASN A 441 3.62 21.70 -12.60
CA ASN A 441 2.41 22.23 -11.97
C ASN A 441 1.14 21.69 -12.64
N ILE A 442 1.14 21.51 -13.96
CA ILE A 442 0.05 20.85 -14.68
C ILE A 442 -0.15 19.45 -14.16
N PHE A 443 0.93 18.66 -14.03
CA PHE A 443 0.82 17.29 -13.52
C PHE A 443 0.37 17.26 -12.05
N ILE A 444 0.88 18.13 -11.19
CA ILE A 444 0.42 18.29 -9.79
C ILE A 444 -1.07 18.64 -9.76
N SER A 445 -1.51 19.62 -10.57
CA SER A 445 -2.93 20.00 -10.66
C SER A 445 -3.83 18.85 -11.12
N ALA A 446 -3.37 18.03 -12.09
CA ALA A 446 -4.13 16.89 -12.60
C ALA A 446 -4.19 15.74 -11.58
N ALA A 447 -3.06 15.36 -10.99
CA ALA A 447 -2.93 14.19 -10.12
C ALA A 447 -3.35 14.44 -8.67
N CYS A 448 -3.24 15.69 -8.19
CA CYS A 448 -3.50 16.07 -6.79
C CYS A 448 -4.72 17.00 -6.64
N LYS A 449 -5.31 17.46 -7.74
CA LYS A 449 -6.53 18.28 -7.78
C LYS A 449 -6.44 19.49 -6.82
N GLU A 450 -7.48 19.72 -6.03
CA GLU A 450 -7.55 20.85 -5.10
C GLU A 450 -6.41 20.89 -4.08
N LYS A 451 -6.02 19.75 -3.52
CA LYS A 451 -4.88 19.68 -2.59
C LYS A 451 -3.56 20.09 -3.24
N GLY A 452 -3.37 19.76 -4.52
CA GLY A 452 -2.22 20.20 -5.30
C GLY A 452 -2.22 21.72 -5.51
N ILE A 453 -3.36 22.33 -5.79
CA ILE A 453 -3.51 23.79 -5.90
C ILE A 453 -3.21 24.49 -4.57
N LEU A 454 -3.75 23.98 -3.45
CA LEU A 454 -3.46 24.54 -2.12
C LEU A 454 -1.96 24.45 -1.79
N PHE A 455 -1.31 23.34 -2.10
CA PHE A 455 0.13 23.18 -1.95
C PHE A 455 0.90 24.23 -2.76
N LEU A 456 0.59 24.38 -4.06
CA LEU A 456 1.25 25.34 -4.94
C LEU A 456 1.02 26.82 -4.52
N GLN A 457 -0.06 27.11 -3.80
CA GLN A 457 -0.34 28.40 -3.17
C GLN A 457 0.42 28.62 -1.85
N GLY A 458 1.26 27.69 -1.41
CA GLY A 458 1.92 27.75 -0.10
C GLY A 458 0.99 27.49 1.09
N LYS A 459 -0.20 26.91 0.85
CA LYS A 459 -1.19 26.54 1.88
C LYS A 459 -1.18 25.03 2.18
N GLY A 460 -0.09 24.35 1.86
CA GLY A 460 0.10 22.93 2.17
C GLY A 460 0.08 22.68 3.67
N THR A 461 -0.40 21.48 4.05
CA THR A 461 -0.48 21.07 5.45
C THR A 461 0.60 20.04 5.76
N ILE A 462 1.03 19.98 7.03
CA ILE A 462 1.92 18.94 7.55
C ILE A 462 1.07 17.94 8.34
N GLY A 463 1.07 16.70 7.88
CA GLY A 463 0.37 15.59 8.51
C GLY A 463 1.30 14.39 8.75
N VAL A 464 2.60 14.65 8.84
CA VAL A 464 3.61 13.69 9.27
C VAL A 464 3.43 13.40 10.75
N ARG A 465 3.51 12.15 11.14
CA ARG A 465 3.34 11.72 12.53
C ARG A 465 4.71 11.45 13.12
N LYS A 466 5.18 12.39 13.92
CA LYS A 466 6.37 12.22 14.78
C LYS A 466 5.92 12.16 16.22
N CYS A 467 6.52 11.26 17.00
CA CYS A 467 6.33 11.21 18.45
C CYS A 467 6.93 12.48 19.06
N THR A 468 6.17 13.18 19.87
CA THR A 468 6.68 14.31 20.67
C THR A 468 7.55 13.79 21.81
N GLU A 469 8.50 14.58 22.28
CA GLU A 469 9.39 14.15 23.39
C GLU A 469 8.62 13.72 24.63
N GLY A 470 7.43 14.27 24.89
CA GLY A 470 6.54 13.88 25.98
C GLY A 470 5.86 12.51 25.78
N GLU A 471 5.73 12.00 24.55
CA GLU A 471 5.17 10.67 24.28
C GLU A 471 6.24 9.56 24.29
N LYS A 472 7.53 9.92 24.23
CA LYS A 472 8.65 8.98 24.35
C LYS A 472 8.87 8.52 25.80
N GLU A 473 8.42 9.26 26.79
CA GLU A 473 8.60 8.96 28.22
C GLU A 473 7.51 8.06 28.82
N GLU A 474 6.42 7.75 28.12
CA GLU A 474 5.53 6.65 28.52
C GLU A 474 6.04 5.25 28.07
N LYS A 475 7.34 5.00 28.06
CA LYS A 475 7.82 3.71 28.56
C LYS A 475 7.53 3.74 30.05
N VAL A 476 6.48 3.01 30.42
CA VAL A 476 6.18 2.69 31.79
C VAL A 476 7.48 2.20 32.44
N GLU A 477 8.29 3.12 32.98
CA GLU A 477 8.99 2.82 34.21
C GLU A 477 7.86 2.40 35.14
N SER A 478 7.98 1.26 35.74
CA SER A 478 7.03 0.76 36.73
C SER A 478 6.88 1.82 37.81
N SER A 479 6.07 2.84 37.55
CA SER A 479 5.68 3.80 38.56
C SER A 479 4.79 3.01 39.49
N ASN A 480 5.26 2.74 40.70
CA ASN A 480 4.47 2.12 41.75
C ASN A 480 3.27 3.01 42.16
N GLY A 481 2.98 4.08 41.41
CA GLY A 481 1.94 5.06 41.72
C GLY A 481 0.90 5.23 40.59
N TYR A 482 -0.38 5.22 40.97
CA TYR A 482 -1.53 5.37 40.09
C TYR A 482 -2.41 6.51 40.56
N THR A 483 -3.04 7.24 39.64
CA THR A 483 -4.18 8.10 39.98
C THR A 483 -5.47 7.37 39.57
N VAL A 484 -6.22 6.90 40.52
CA VAL A 484 -7.49 6.18 40.30
C VAL A 484 -8.65 7.13 40.51
N THR A 485 -9.56 7.22 39.53
CA THR A 485 -10.79 8.04 39.67
C THR A 485 -11.99 7.13 39.85
N VAL A 486 -12.69 7.27 40.97
CA VAL A 486 -13.93 6.53 41.29
C VAL A 486 -15.02 7.56 41.54
N ASN A 487 -16.12 7.49 40.80
CA ASN A 487 -17.26 8.43 40.92
C ASN A 487 -16.82 9.91 40.91
N GLY A 488 -15.90 10.27 40.01
CA GLY A 488 -15.40 11.65 39.88
C GLY A 488 -14.37 12.09 40.94
N LYS A 489 -14.10 11.27 41.96
CA LYS A 489 -13.12 11.57 42.99
C LYS A 489 -11.79 10.90 42.72
N LYS A 490 -10.71 11.68 42.71
CA LYS A 490 -9.34 11.21 42.42
C LYS A 490 -8.67 10.68 43.69
N TYR A 491 -8.00 9.53 43.56
CA TYR A 491 -7.19 8.89 44.59
C TYR A 491 -5.77 8.70 44.07
N SER A 492 -4.78 9.12 44.84
CA SER A 492 -3.39 8.82 44.59
C SER A 492 -3.06 7.48 45.26
N VAL A 493 -2.68 6.48 44.46
CA VAL A 493 -2.39 5.11 44.93
C VAL A 493 -0.97 4.74 44.56
N ALA A 494 -0.11 4.47 45.54
CA ALA A 494 1.21 3.90 45.35
C ALA A 494 1.21 2.45 45.86
N ILE A 495 1.69 1.50 45.02
CA ILE A 495 1.71 0.06 45.34
C ILE A 495 3.18 -0.40 45.46
N GLU A 496 3.53 -0.96 46.62
CA GLU A 496 4.86 -1.55 46.88
C GLU A 496 4.65 -2.97 47.43
N GLY A 497 4.85 -3.97 46.59
CA GLY A 497 4.63 -5.37 46.92
C GLY A 497 3.16 -5.64 47.28
N LYS A 498 2.89 -6.06 48.52
CA LYS A 498 1.53 -6.29 49.06
C LYS A 498 0.94 -5.11 49.83
N LYS A 499 1.52 -3.93 49.70
CA LYS A 499 1.03 -2.71 50.36
C LYS A 499 0.69 -1.64 49.35
N ALA A 500 -0.45 -0.96 49.56
CA ALA A 500 -0.82 0.21 48.78
C ALA A 500 -1.00 1.42 49.69
N THR A 501 -0.42 2.55 49.30
CA THR A 501 -0.68 3.83 49.95
C THR A 501 -1.72 4.60 49.14
N VAL A 502 -2.91 4.84 49.73
CA VAL A 502 -4.01 5.56 49.10
C VAL A 502 -4.21 6.89 49.81
N ASN A 503 -3.96 8.00 49.11
CA ASN A 503 -3.98 9.35 49.68
C ASN A 503 -3.22 9.47 51.01
N GLY A 504 -2.01 8.86 51.07
CA GLY A 504 -1.16 8.88 52.26
C GLY A 504 -1.49 7.86 53.36
N LYS A 505 -2.50 7.04 53.17
CA LYS A 505 -2.88 5.99 54.15
C LYS A 505 -2.51 4.60 53.63
N LEU A 506 -1.84 3.79 54.45
CA LEU A 506 -1.32 2.47 54.09
C LEU A 506 -2.40 1.39 54.23
N TYR A 507 -2.47 0.50 53.26
CA TYR A 507 -3.40 -0.66 53.22
C TYR A 507 -2.61 -1.90 52.77
N ASP A 508 -3.00 -3.06 53.32
CA ASP A 508 -2.56 -4.34 52.78
C ASP A 508 -3.45 -4.70 51.57
N VAL A 509 -2.84 -5.02 50.43
CA VAL A 509 -3.54 -5.30 49.17
C VAL A 509 -3.02 -6.58 48.54
N ASP A 510 -3.91 -7.35 47.93
CA ASP A 510 -3.57 -8.45 47.04
C ASP A 510 -4.10 -8.12 45.64
N VAL A 511 -3.17 -7.95 44.68
CA VAL A 511 -3.49 -7.54 43.31
C VAL A 511 -3.33 -8.75 42.41
N LYS A 512 -4.45 -9.21 41.82
CA LYS A 512 -4.46 -10.28 40.80
C LYS A 512 -4.90 -9.71 39.47
N ALA A 513 -4.34 -10.24 38.39
CA ALA A 513 -4.77 -9.90 37.03
C ALA A 513 -6.16 -10.52 36.76
N GLY A 514 -7.11 -9.71 36.27
CA GLY A 514 -8.47 -10.11 35.93
C GLY A 514 -9.52 -9.71 36.95
N ILE A 515 -10.80 -9.92 36.62
CA ILE A 515 -11.94 -9.70 37.49
C ILE A 515 -12.46 -11.07 37.99
N GLU A 516 -12.35 -11.35 39.26
CA GLU A 516 -13.00 -12.52 39.87
C GLU A 516 -14.53 -12.30 39.88
N ALA A 517 -15.31 -13.25 39.34
CA ALA A 517 -16.75 -13.20 39.40
C ALA A 517 -17.18 -13.30 40.87
N SER A 518 -17.77 -12.24 41.43
CA SER A 518 -18.29 -12.26 42.80
C SER A 518 -19.51 -13.16 42.87
N THR A 519 -19.42 -14.26 43.59
CA THR A 519 -20.57 -15.04 44.06
C THR A 519 -21.19 -14.31 45.25
N THR A 520 -22.05 -13.31 45.02
CA THR A 520 -22.94 -12.79 46.03
C THR A 520 -24.38 -12.93 45.53
N ALA A 521 -25.12 -13.74 46.27
CA ALA A 521 -26.55 -13.97 46.10
C ALA A 521 -27.34 -12.66 46.10
N ALA A 522 -28.22 -12.51 45.12
CA ALA A 522 -29.18 -11.42 45.07
C ALA A 522 -30.13 -11.49 46.27
N SER A 523 -30.11 -10.49 47.13
CA SER A 523 -31.24 -10.18 48.03
C SER A 523 -32.17 -9.21 47.29
N SER A 524 -33.41 -9.67 47.07
CA SER A 524 -34.51 -8.89 46.53
C SER A 524 -34.85 -7.73 47.48
N GLY A 525 -34.71 -6.50 46.98
CA GLY A 525 -35.23 -5.29 47.61
C GLY A 525 -36.06 -4.52 46.60
N GLU A 526 -37.37 -4.40 46.90
CA GLU A 526 -38.36 -3.67 46.12
C GLU A 526 -37.96 -2.21 45.88
N ALA A 527 -38.10 -1.76 44.66
CA ALA A 527 -37.99 -0.36 44.28
C ALA A 527 -39.40 0.28 44.38
N THR A 528 -39.57 1.29 45.22
CA THR A 528 -40.68 2.24 45.15
C THR A 528 -40.27 3.46 44.31
N PRO A 529 -41.17 4.00 43.46
CA PRO A 529 -40.84 5.10 42.56
C PRO A 529 -41.11 6.45 43.22
N VAL A 530 -40.22 7.41 43.04
CA VAL A 530 -40.50 8.85 42.95
C VAL A 530 -39.69 9.46 41.83
#